data_324269bf5df54835d034c9cf1ec0aa21
#
_entry.id   324269bf5df54835d034c9cf1ec0aa21
#
_cell.length_a   1.000
_cell.length_b   1.000
_cell.length_c   1.000
_cell.angle_alpha   90.00
_cell.angle_beta   90.00
_cell.angle_gamma   90.00
#
_symmetry.space_group_name_H-M   'P 1'
#
loop_
_entity.id
_entity.type
_entity.pdbx_description
1 polymer ?
#
loop_
_entity_poly.entity_id
_entity_poly.type
_entity_poly.pdbx_seq_one_letter_code
_entity_poly.pdbx_strand_id
1 'polypeptide(L)'
;QCGCCTVLIDGKARVACQMSMERIENTSVLTLEGIEDEERERYASAFAAHGALQCGFCIPGIVVRAKALVDKKAETITRNDLERHLGAHLCRCTGYTKILEAVESIAAKEIPKETPVGGIGSCNRKYEAEELALGDRPYIDDLKPEGLLHGAVHLASHARAEVVKIDTTEAEKIDGVYRVFTAADVPGELRVGIIHTDWPVFIPEGGRTSYLGDVIALVVATDRETARHAATLVKVEYTPLRVFNDPV
;
A
#
# COMPACT_ATOMS: atom_id res chain seq x y z
N GLN A 1 -12.48 -3.74 -1.60
CA GLN A 1 -11.58 -4.74 -2.22
C GLN A 1 -10.92 -4.10 -3.41
N CYS A 2 -9.57 -4.09 -3.42
CA CYS A 2 -8.82 -3.38 -4.46
C CYS A 2 -8.34 -4.30 -5.61
N GLY A 3 -8.34 -5.63 -5.42
CA GLY A 3 -7.90 -6.60 -6.43
C GLY A 3 -6.38 -6.79 -6.56
N CYS A 4 -5.54 -5.98 -5.90
CA CYS A 4 -4.07 -6.04 -6.07
C CYS A 4 -3.47 -7.39 -5.68
N CYS A 5 -4.06 -8.11 -4.74
CA CYS A 5 -3.63 -9.44 -4.29
C CYS A 5 -4.29 -10.59 -5.07
N THR A 6 -4.68 -10.38 -6.33
CA THR A 6 -5.29 -11.44 -7.14
C THR A 6 -4.28 -12.54 -7.45
N VAL A 7 -4.72 -13.78 -7.24
CA VAL A 7 -4.04 -15.02 -7.62
C VAL A 7 -5.01 -15.91 -8.39
N LEU A 8 -4.52 -16.93 -9.11
CA LEU A 8 -5.38 -17.96 -9.66
C LEU A 8 -5.46 -19.13 -8.70
N ILE A 9 -6.68 -19.54 -8.36
CA ILE A 9 -6.96 -20.77 -7.62
C ILE A 9 -7.73 -21.69 -8.56
N ASP A 10 -7.13 -22.83 -8.91
CA ASP A 10 -7.65 -23.74 -9.94
C ASP A 10 -8.04 -23.00 -11.24
N GLY A 11 -7.16 -22.11 -11.70
CA GLY A 11 -7.35 -21.30 -12.90
C GLY A 11 -8.39 -20.17 -12.78
N LYS A 12 -8.96 -19.91 -11.60
CA LYS A 12 -9.96 -18.87 -11.37
C LYS A 12 -9.36 -17.71 -10.56
N ALA A 13 -9.50 -16.50 -11.06
CA ALA A 13 -9.01 -15.30 -10.36
C ALA A 13 -9.75 -15.08 -9.03
N ARG A 14 -8.99 -15.00 -7.93
CA ARG A 14 -9.45 -14.77 -6.56
C ARG A 14 -8.55 -13.74 -5.87
N VAL A 15 -9.10 -13.01 -4.91
CA VAL A 15 -8.31 -12.08 -4.07
C VAL A 15 -7.80 -12.81 -2.83
N ALA A 16 -6.49 -12.95 -2.69
CA ALA A 16 -5.85 -13.74 -1.64
C ALA A 16 -6.20 -13.24 -0.23
N CYS A 17 -6.32 -11.94 -0.03
CA CYS A 17 -6.64 -11.35 1.29
C CYS A 17 -8.02 -11.73 1.85
N GLN A 18 -8.89 -12.39 1.05
CA GLN A 18 -10.22 -12.85 1.47
C GLN A 18 -10.35 -14.38 1.50
N MET A 19 -9.24 -15.08 1.26
CA MET A 19 -9.23 -16.54 1.27
C MET A 19 -8.65 -17.05 2.59
N SER A 20 -9.36 -17.95 3.25
CA SER A 20 -8.79 -18.70 4.36
C SER A 20 -8.00 -19.90 3.83
N MET A 21 -6.97 -20.33 4.58
CA MET A 21 -6.14 -21.50 4.22
C MET A 21 -6.98 -22.76 4.03
N GLU A 22 -8.02 -22.96 4.83
CA GLU A 22 -8.94 -24.08 4.72
C GLU A 22 -9.64 -24.19 3.34
N ARG A 23 -9.93 -23.03 2.72
CA ARG A 23 -10.61 -22.97 1.41
C ARG A 23 -9.71 -23.26 0.23
N ILE A 24 -8.39 -23.18 0.44
CA ILE A 24 -7.40 -23.42 -0.62
C ILE A 24 -6.64 -24.72 -0.40
N GLU A 25 -7.01 -25.50 0.63
CA GLU A 25 -6.46 -26.82 0.85
C GLU A 25 -6.71 -27.72 -0.37
N ASN A 26 -5.68 -28.41 -0.84
CA ASN A 26 -5.69 -29.27 -2.03
C ASN A 26 -6.06 -28.57 -3.36
N THR A 27 -5.87 -27.24 -3.45
CA THR A 27 -6.05 -26.48 -4.70
C THR A 27 -4.69 -26.08 -5.29
N SER A 28 -4.68 -25.82 -6.60
CA SER A 28 -3.52 -25.22 -7.27
C SER A 28 -3.60 -23.70 -7.13
N VAL A 29 -2.53 -23.07 -6.63
CA VAL A 29 -2.40 -21.62 -6.53
C VAL A 29 -1.30 -21.13 -7.47
N LEU A 30 -1.65 -20.22 -8.38
CA LEU A 30 -0.70 -19.58 -9.29
C LEU A 30 -0.68 -18.06 -9.00
N THR A 31 0.52 -17.55 -8.67
CA THR A 31 0.79 -16.12 -8.54
C THR A 31 1.38 -15.55 -9.83
N LEU A 32 1.65 -14.24 -9.88
CA LEU A 32 2.28 -13.62 -11.06
C LEU A 32 3.65 -14.25 -11.37
N GLU A 33 4.43 -14.53 -10.33
CA GLU A 33 5.78 -15.10 -10.44
C GLU A 33 5.78 -16.53 -10.97
N GLY A 34 4.67 -17.24 -10.82
CA GLY A 34 4.50 -18.60 -11.34
C GLY A 34 4.00 -18.67 -12.80
N ILE A 35 3.69 -17.53 -13.42
CA ILE A 35 3.37 -17.47 -14.87
C ILE A 35 4.67 -17.63 -15.65
N GLU A 36 4.62 -18.38 -16.77
CA GLU A 36 5.75 -18.59 -17.66
C GLU A 36 6.39 -17.25 -18.10
N ASP A 37 7.71 -17.17 -18.12
CA ASP A 37 8.46 -15.93 -18.35
C ASP A 37 8.07 -15.24 -19.66
N GLU A 38 7.96 -15.98 -20.77
CA GLU A 38 7.55 -15.44 -22.07
C GLU A 38 6.15 -14.80 -22.00
N GLU A 39 5.24 -15.39 -21.24
CA GLU A 39 3.91 -14.86 -21.07
C GLU A 39 3.91 -13.61 -20.16
N ARG A 40 4.70 -13.62 -19.07
CA ARG A 40 4.90 -12.44 -18.21
C ARG A 40 5.43 -11.26 -18.99
N GLU A 41 6.48 -11.47 -19.78
CA GLU A 41 7.09 -10.46 -20.66
C GLU A 41 6.07 -9.91 -21.67
N ARG A 42 5.23 -10.77 -22.24
CA ARG A 42 4.18 -10.34 -23.17
C ARG A 42 3.18 -9.39 -22.50
N TYR A 43 2.75 -9.68 -21.26
CA TYR A 43 1.91 -8.77 -20.49
C TYR A 43 2.64 -7.46 -20.17
N ALA A 44 3.86 -7.52 -19.67
CA ALA A 44 4.68 -6.36 -19.34
C ALA A 44 4.87 -5.43 -20.55
N SER A 45 5.27 -5.99 -21.70
CA SER A 45 5.45 -5.24 -22.94
C SER A 45 4.17 -4.60 -23.46
N ALA A 46 3.03 -5.29 -23.38
CA ALA A 46 1.75 -4.71 -23.77
C ALA A 46 1.35 -3.53 -22.88
N PHE A 47 1.47 -3.69 -21.56
CA PHE A 47 1.17 -2.60 -20.62
C PHE A 47 2.11 -1.41 -20.79
N ALA A 48 3.40 -1.65 -21.04
CA ALA A 48 4.37 -0.61 -21.32
C ALA A 48 4.07 0.11 -22.64
N ALA A 49 3.79 -0.63 -23.73
CA ALA A 49 3.51 -0.08 -25.06
C ALA A 49 2.27 0.80 -25.11
N HIS A 50 1.22 0.40 -24.39
CA HIS A 50 -0.02 1.20 -24.29
C HIS A 50 0.07 2.33 -23.25
N GLY A 51 1.15 2.41 -22.45
CA GLY A 51 1.23 3.31 -21.28
C GLY A 51 0.10 3.03 -20.27
N ALA A 52 -0.23 1.75 -20.09
CA ALA A 52 -1.32 1.25 -19.28
C ALA A 52 -1.00 1.19 -17.78
N LEU A 53 0.06 1.86 -17.34
CA LEU A 53 0.50 1.89 -15.95
C LEU A 53 1.08 3.27 -15.58
N GLN A 54 0.99 3.61 -14.29
CA GLN A 54 1.66 4.76 -13.73
C GLN A 54 2.47 4.33 -12.49
N CYS A 55 1.87 4.22 -11.30
CA CYS A 55 2.61 3.75 -10.12
C CYS A 55 2.89 2.24 -10.15
N GLY A 56 2.18 1.46 -10.94
CA GLY A 56 2.39 0.00 -11.09
C GLY A 56 1.67 -0.85 -10.04
N PHE A 57 1.26 -0.29 -8.90
CA PHE A 57 0.79 -1.05 -7.73
C PHE A 57 -0.37 -2.02 -8.02
N CYS A 58 -1.33 -1.64 -8.87
CA CYS A 58 -2.48 -2.50 -9.19
C CYS A 58 -2.18 -3.50 -10.33
N ILE A 59 -1.12 -3.28 -11.11
CA ILE A 59 -0.90 -3.99 -12.37
C ILE A 59 -0.62 -5.48 -12.17
N PRO A 60 0.21 -5.94 -11.23
CA PRO A 60 0.41 -7.35 -10.95
C PRO A 60 -0.90 -8.13 -10.79
N GLY A 61 -1.80 -7.63 -9.95
CA GLY A 61 -3.11 -8.25 -9.76
C GLY A 61 -4.02 -8.19 -11.00
N ILE A 62 -3.92 -7.12 -11.79
CA ILE A 62 -4.66 -6.97 -13.05
C ILE A 62 -4.14 -7.96 -14.08
N VAL A 63 -2.82 -8.17 -14.21
CA VAL A 63 -2.21 -9.15 -15.12
C VAL A 63 -2.72 -10.55 -14.81
N VAL A 64 -2.68 -10.98 -13.55
CA VAL A 64 -3.16 -12.30 -13.14
C VAL A 64 -4.66 -12.48 -13.46
N ARG A 65 -5.47 -11.44 -13.24
CA ARG A 65 -6.90 -11.50 -13.57
C ARG A 65 -7.15 -11.50 -15.08
N ALA A 66 -6.40 -10.68 -15.83
CA ALA A 66 -6.48 -10.62 -17.28
C ALA A 66 -6.10 -11.97 -17.90
N LYS A 67 -5.02 -12.61 -17.41
CA LYS A 67 -4.63 -13.97 -17.80
C LYS A 67 -5.79 -14.96 -17.68
N ALA A 68 -6.47 -15.00 -16.54
CA ALA A 68 -7.60 -15.90 -16.34
C ALA A 68 -8.73 -15.71 -17.38
N LEU A 69 -8.92 -14.51 -17.90
CA LEU A 69 -9.89 -14.22 -18.92
C LEU A 69 -9.38 -14.55 -20.32
N VAL A 70 -8.13 -14.17 -20.62
CA VAL A 70 -7.48 -14.43 -21.91
C VAL A 70 -7.35 -15.93 -22.14
N ASP A 71 -6.88 -16.70 -21.18
CA ASP A 71 -6.78 -18.17 -21.29
C ASP A 71 -8.13 -18.85 -21.60
N LYS A 72 -9.21 -18.26 -21.09
CA LYS A 72 -10.55 -18.83 -21.25
C LYS A 72 -11.22 -18.42 -22.56
N LYS A 73 -10.97 -17.22 -23.08
CA LYS A 73 -11.81 -16.58 -24.10
C LYS A 73 -11.05 -15.77 -25.14
N ALA A 74 -9.73 -15.92 -25.33
CA ALA A 74 -8.92 -15.01 -26.16
C ALA A 74 -9.59 -14.57 -27.48
N GLU A 75 -10.14 -15.52 -28.23
CA GLU A 75 -10.71 -15.24 -29.56
C GLU A 75 -12.10 -14.57 -29.54
N THR A 76 -12.77 -14.53 -28.39
CA THR A 76 -14.16 -14.04 -28.26
C THR A 76 -14.30 -12.94 -27.19
N ILE A 77 -13.18 -12.44 -26.68
CA ILE A 77 -13.20 -11.37 -25.68
C ILE A 77 -13.78 -10.09 -26.29
N THR A 78 -14.79 -9.55 -25.60
CA THR A 78 -15.33 -8.25 -25.92
C THR A 78 -14.84 -7.19 -24.91
N ARG A 79 -14.86 -5.92 -25.32
CA ARG A 79 -14.57 -4.79 -24.42
C ARG A 79 -15.41 -4.84 -23.14
N ASN A 80 -16.68 -5.18 -23.25
CA ASN A 80 -17.60 -5.31 -22.12
C ASN A 80 -17.24 -6.48 -21.18
N ASP A 81 -16.67 -7.58 -21.71
CA ASP A 81 -16.14 -8.67 -20.85
C ASP A 81 -14.96 -8.16 -20.03
N LEU A 82 -14.05 -7.39 -20.63
CA LEU A 82 -12.90 -6.79 -19.95
C LEU A 82 -13.34 -5.81 -18.87
N GLU A 83 -14.23 -4.88 -19.18
CA GLU A 83 -14.75 -3.90 -18.23
C GLU A 83 -15.40 -4.58 -17.02
N ARG A 84 -16.22 -5.59 -17.22
CA ARG A 84 -16.83 -6.38 -16.14
C ARG A 84 -15.79 -7.15 -15.32
N HIS A 85 -14.80 -7.73 -15.99
CA HIS A 85 -13.84 -8.61 -15.34
C HIS A 85 -12.81 -7.82 -14.54
N LEU A 86 -12.34 -6.71 -15.10
CA LEU A 86 -11.36 -5.81 -14.47
C LEU A 86 -11.97 -4.76 -13.55
N GLY A 87 -13.29 -4.54 -13.61
CA GLY A 87 -13.99 -3.58 -12.74
C GLY A 87 -13.89 -3.86 -11.24
N ALA A 88 -13.44 -5.08 -10.85
CA ALA A 88 -13.15 -5.41 -9.46
C ALA A 88 -11.77 -4.90 -8.98
N HIS A 89 -10.94 -4.38 -9.88
CA HIS A 89 -9.62 -3.83 -9.55
C HIS A 89 -9.70 -2.32 -9.38
N LEU A 90 -9.10 -1.82 -8.30
CA LEU A 90 -8.98 -0.40 -8.06
C LEU A 90 -7.66 0.13 -8.64
N CYS A 91 -7.74 1.03 -9.60
CA CYS A 91 -6.61 1.81 -10.08
C CYS A 91 -6.91 3.30 -9.89
N ARG A 92 -6.04 4.01 -9.16
CA ARG A 92 -6.19 5.46 -8.90
C ARG A 92 -5.56 6.33 -9.99
N CYS A 93 -4.71 5.75 -10.85
CA CYS A 93 -3.80 6.51 -11.71
C CYS A 93 -4.25 6.60 -13.16
N THR A 94 -4.69 5.49 -13.77
CA THR A 94 -4.74 5.32 -15.24
C THR A 94 -6.07 5.66 -15.88
N GLY A 95 -7.18 5.65 -15.14
CA GLY A 95 -8.52 5.78 -15.72
C GLY A 95 -8.98 4.55 -16.53
N TYR A 96 -8.26 3.42 -16.46
CA TYR A 96 -8.57 2.09 -17.02
C TYR A 96 -8.51 1.95 -18.56
N THR A 97 -8.82 2.95 -19.35
CA THR A 97 -8.93 2.83 -20.83
C THR A 97 -7.71 2.12 -21.42
N LYS A 98 -6.50 2.60 -21.11
CA LYS A 98 -5.25 2.01 -21.60
C LYS A 98 -4.99 0.59 -21.07
N ILE A 99 -5.45 0.28 -19.87
CA ILE A 99 -5.38 -1.08 -19.32
C ILE A 99 -6.24 -2.04 -20.15
N LEU A 100 -7.44 -1.61 -20.51
CA LEU A 100 -8.34 -2.40 -21.35
C LEU A 100 -7.74 -2.61 -22.75
N GLU A 101 -7.19 -1.55 -23.36
CA GLU A 101 -6.49 -1.61 -24.66
C GLU A 101 -5.29 -2.55 -24.64
N ALA A 102 -4.50 -2.52 -23.57
CA ALA A 102 -3.36 -3.44 -23.41
C ALA A 102 -3.82 -4.91 -23.36
N VAL A 103 -4.89 -5.21 -22.62
CA VAL A 103 -5.42 -6.59 -22.54
C VAL A 103 -6.08 -7.01 -23.86
N GLU A 104 -6.75 -6.11 -24.58
CA GLU A 104 -7.27 -6.36 -25.92
C GLU A 104 -6.15 -6.74 -26.89
N SER A 105 -5.01 -6.00 -26.88
CA SER A 105 -3.87 -6.28 -27.73
C SER A 105 -3.20 -7.62 -27.44
N ILE A 106 -3.19 -8.03 -26.16
CA ILE A 106 -2.69 -9.35 -25.74
C ILE A 106 -3.59 -10.45 -26.29
N ALA A 107 -4.91 -10.30 -26.17
CA ALA A 107 -5.88 -11.27 -26.67
C ALA A 107 -5.83 -11.40 -28.19
N ALA A 108 -5.66 -10.28 -28.89
CA ALA A 108 -5.50 -10.23 -30.35
C ALA A 108 -4.11 -10.70 -30.84
N LYS A 109 -3.14 -10.85 -29.93
CA LYS A 109 -1.72 -11.10 -30.24
C LYS A 109 -1.06 -9.98 -31.10
N GLU A 110 -1.54 -8.74 -30.95
CA GLU A 110 -1.14 -7.56 -31.70
C GLU A 110 -0.59 -6.47 -30.76
N ILE A 111 0.53 -6.76 -30.08
CA ILE A 111 1.16 -5.76 -29.22
C ILE A 111 1.84 -4.69 -30.08
N PRO A 112 1.57 -3.39 -29.81
CA PRO A 112 2.20 -2.31 -30.57
C PRO A 112 3.71 -2.39 -30.50
N LYS A 113 4.37 -2.27 -31.67
CA LYS A 113 5.84 -2.15 -31.74
C LYS A 113 6.28 -0.82 -31.17
N GLU A 114 7.49 -0.77 -30.67
CA GLU A 114 8.08 0.50 -30.20
C GLU A 114 8.07 1.54 -31.33
N THR A 115 7.55 2.72 -31.00
CA THR A 115 7.72 3.89 -31.86
C THR A 115 9.13 4.46 -31.64
N PRO A 116 9.86 4.84 -32.68
CA PRO A 116 11.18 5.46 -32.54
C PRO A 116 11.13 6.65 -31.59
N VAL A 117 12.08 6.71 -30.66
CA VAL A 117 12.20 7.80 -29.68
C VAL A 117 12.59 9.08 -30.40
N GLY A 118 11.86 10.15 -30.17
CA GLY A 118 12.26 11.51 -30.54
C GLY A 118 11.18 12.34 -31.23
N GLY A 119 11.16 13.61 -30.93
CA GLY A 119 10.26 14.60 -31.49
C GLY A 119 9.00 14.87 -30.66
N ILE A 120 8.42 16.03 -30.90
CA ILE A 120 7.16 16.45 -30.27
C ILE A 120 6.05 15.52 -30.73
N GLY A 121 5.27 14.98 -29.77
CA GLY A 121 4.15 14.06 -30.03
C GLY A 121 4.54 12.58 -30.09
N SER A 122 5.82 12.21 -29.89
CA SER A 122 6.21 10.80 -29.75
C SER A 122 5.70 10.20 -28.43
N CYS A 123 5.24 8.94 -28.46
CA CYS A 123 4.87 8.18 -27.28
C CYS A 123 6.10 7.40 -26.79
N ASN A 124 6.73 7.90 -25.75
CA ASN A 124 7.82 7.19 -25.10
C ASN A 124 7.29 6.23 -24.03
N ARG A 125 7.91 5.05 -23.88
CA ARG A 125 7.63 4.16 -22.76
C ARG A 125 7.99 4.84 -21.44
N LYS A 126 7.20 4.56 -20.43
CA LYS A 126 7.52 4.96 -19.06
C LYS A 126 8.83 4.27 -18.63
N TYR A 127 9.67 5.01 -17.90
CA TYR A 127 10.85 4.45 -17.26
C TYR A 127 10.48 3.29 -16.32
N GLU A 128 11.22 2.19 -16.41
CA GLU A 128 10.98 0.94 -15.64
C GLU A 128 9.52 0.42 -15.75
N ALA A 129 8.92 0.53 -16.94
CA ALA A 129 7.51 0.17 -17.11
C ALA A 129 7.26 -1.33 -16.97
N GLU A 130 8.16 -2.15 -17.47
CA GLU A 130 8.03 -3.61 -17.44
C GLU A 130 8.22 -4.15 -16.04
N GLU A 131 9.23 -3.66 -15.32
CA GLU A 131 9.48 -4.00 -13.91
C GLU A 131 8.30 -3.58 -13.02
N LEU A 132 7.72 -2.40 -13.28
CA LEU A 132 6.50 -1.97 -12.57
C LEU A 132 5.29 -2.84 -12.90
N ALA A 133 5.16 -3.31 -14.15
CA ALA A 133 4.05 -4.17 -14.54
C ALA A 133 4.12 -5.55 -13.89
N LEU A 134 5.34 -6.06 -13.69
CA LEU A 134 5.59 -7.36 -13.06
C LEU A 134 5.76 -7.30 -11.54
N GLY A 135 5.81 -6.10 -10.95
CA GLY A 135 6.04 -5.93 -9.52
C GLY A 135 7.49 -6.13 -9.08
N ASP A 136 8.43 -6.16 -10.04
CA ASP A 136 9.85 -6.38 -9.78
C ASP A 136 10.56 -5.10 -9.30
N ARG A 137 9.97 -3.92 -9.56
CA ARG A 137 10.49 -2.66 -9.09
C ARG A 137 10.13 -2.43 -7.61
N PRO A 138 11.11 -2.28 -6.71
CA PRO A 138 10.82 -2.05 -5.30
C PRO A 138 10.23 -0.64 -5.08
N TYR A 139 9.27 -0.54 -4.18
CA TYR A 139 8.80 0.71 -3.60
C TYR A 139 9.67 1.09 -2.39
N ILE A 140 9.52 2.31 -1.90
CA ILE A 140 10.31 2.78 -0.73
C ILE A 140 10.12 1.88 0.49
N ASP A 141 8.91 1.35 0.72
CA ASP A 141 8.61 0.46 1.86
C ASP A 141 9.25 -0.95 1.73
N ASP A 142 9.70 -1.32 0.52
CA ASP A 142 10.42 -2.57 0.26
C ASP A 142 11.93 -2.45 0.52
N LEU A 143 12.45 -1.22 0.56
CA LEU A 143 13.87 -0.95 0.78
C LEU A 143 14.26 -1.28 2.22
N LYS A 144 15.34 -2.02 2.37
CA LYS A 144 15.90 -2.43 3.67
C LYS A 144 17.38 -2.06 3.76
N PRO A 145 17.69 -0.75 3.91
CA PRO A 145 19.08 -0.33 4.09
C PRO A 145 19.64 -0.92 5.40
N GLU A 146 20.94 -1.15 5.42
CA GLU A 146 21.64 -1.63 6.62
C GLU A 146 21.45 -0.63 7.78
N GLY A 147 21.16 -1.14 8.97
CA GLY A 147 20.91 -0.33 10.17
C GLY A 147 19.54 0.36 10.19
N LEU A 148 18.59 -0.02 9.30
CA LEU A 148 17.22 0.50 9.35
C LEU A 148 16.58 0.25 10.70
N LEU A 149 16.05 1.31 11.31
CA LEU A 149 15.21 1.24 12.49
C LEU A 149 13.73 1.43 12.12
N HIS A 150 12.86 0.85 12.90
CA HIS A 150 11.42 0.89 12.71
C HIS A 150 10.74 1.69 13.82
N GLY A 151 9.84 2.59 13.43
CA GLY A 151 9.05 3.39 14.37
C GLY A 151 7.61 2.90 14.50
N ALA A 152 7.08 2.93 15.72
CA ALA A 152 5.66 2.76 15.98
C ALA A 152 5.19 3.80 17.00
N VAL A 153 4.01 4.39 16.75
CA VAL A 153 3.46 5.42 17.62
C VAL A 153 2.51 4.83 18.66
N HIS A 154 2.55 5.37 19.88
CA HIS A 154 1.50 5.20 20.87
C HIS A 154 0.51 6.35 20.72
N LEU A 155 -0.74 6.01 20.43
CA LEU A 155 -1.81 6.97 20.16
C LEU A 155 -2.70 7.17 21.38
N ALA A 156 -3.24 8.38 21.52
CA ALA A 156 -4.18 8.71 22.58
C ALA A 156 -5.44 7.83 22.52
N SER A 157 -5.84 7.30 23.68
CA SER A 157 -7.05 6.49 23.84
C SER A 157 -8.31 7.33 24.17
N HIS A 158 -8.16 8.64 24.36
CA HIS A 158 -9.23 9.56 24.69
C HIS A 158 -9.31 10.71 23.68
N ALA A 159 -10.50 10.94 23.14
CA ALA A 159 -10.73 12.02 22.17
C ALA A 159 -10.49 13.42 22.77
N ARG A 160 -10.78 13.59 24.06
CA ARG A 160 -10.51 14.83 24.79
C ARG A 160 -10.22 14.52 26.25
N ALA A 161 -8.96 14.66 26.63
CA ALA A 161 -8.48 14.43 27.98
C ALA A 161 -7.22 15.26 28.23
N GLU A 162 -6.95 15.56 29.48
CA GLU A 162 -5.64 16.05 29.90
C GLU A 162 -4.70 14.86 30.09
N VAL A 163 -3.50 14.93 29.54
CA VAL A 163 -2.43 13.94 29.72
C VAL A 163 -1.72 14.26 31.02
N VAL A 164 -1.93 13.45 32.05
CA VAL A 164 -1.37 13.69 33.38
C VAL A 164 0.07 13.21 33.45
N LYS A 165 0.30 11.97 32.94
CA LYS A 165 1.61 11.32 33.02
C LYS A 165 1.79 10.36 31.85
N ILE A 166 3.03 10.27 31.35
CA ILE A 166 3.46 9.32 30.33
C ILE A 166 4.57 8.45 30.93
N ASP A 167 4.35 7.14 31.02
CA ASP A 167 5.31 6.18 31.52
C ASP A 167 5.78 5.26 30.39
N THR A 168 7.04 5.39 30.01
CA THR A 168 7.69 4.66 28.91
C THR A 168 8.53 3.47 29.42
N THR A 169 8.63 3.29 30.76
CA THR A 169 9.58 2.40 31.42
C THR A 169 9.50 0.96 30.92
N GLU A 170 8.28 0.42 30.74
CA GLU A 170 8.11 -0.97 30.29
C GLU A 170 8.42 -1.13 28.79
N ALA A 171 8.12 -0.10 27.98
CA ALA A 171 8.45 -0.11 26.55
C ALA A 171 9.98 -0.09 26.33
N GLU A 172 10.71 0.66 27.13
CA GLU A 172 12.17 0.79 27.04
C GLU A 172 12.93 -0.48 27.46
N LYS A 173 12.31 -1.37 28.23
CA LYS A 173 12.93 -2.65 28.67
C LYS A 173 12.87 -3.75 27.60
N ILE A 174 12.09 -3.58 26.55
CA ILE A 174 11.94 -4.59 25.53
C ILE A 174 13.22 -4.69 24.71
N ASP A 175 13.75 -5.91 24.59
CA ASP A 175 14.93 -6.17 23.79
C ASP A 175 14.69 -5.78 22.32
N GLY A 176 15.65 -5.09 21.72
CA GLY A 176 15.52 -4.53 20.38
C GLY A 176 14.92 -3.11 20.32
N VAL A 177 14.40 -2.57 21.43
CA VAL A 177 13.99 -1.15 21.48
C VAL A 177 15.24 -0.28 21.57
N TYR A 178 15.36 0.63 20.61
CA TYR A 178 16.45 1.59 20.56
C TYR A 178 16.19 2.79 21.48
N ARG A 179 14.99 3.38 21.40
CA ARG A 179 14.56 4.52 22.22
C ARG A 179 13.07 4.75 22.13
N VAL A 180 12.49 5.32 23.19
CA VAL A 180 11.16 5.89 23.20
C VAL A 180 11.27 7.42 23.22
N PHE A 181 10.58 8.08 22.32
CA PHE A 181 10.54 9.54 22.20
C PHE A 181 9.18 10.06 22.62
N THR A 182 9.18 11.19 23.33
CA THR A 182 7.99 11.93 23.75
C THR A 182 8.08 13.39 23.31
N ALA A 183 7.13 14.21 23.68
CA ALA A 183 7.17 15.64 23.42
C ALA A 183 8.42 16.33 23.99
N ALA A 184 8.98 15.82 25.08
CA ALA A 184 10.20 16.36 25.71
C ALA A 184 11.46 16.17 24.85
N ASP A 185 11.44 15.23 23.92
CA ASP A 185 12.59 14.92 23.05
C ASP A 185 12.58 15.74 21.74
N VAL A 186 11.53 16.49 21.46
CA VAL A 186 11.42 17.30 20.24
C VAL A 186 12.29 18.55 20.38
N PRO A 187 13.35 18.71 19.54
CA PRO A 187 14.30 19.82 19.68
C PRO A 187 13.78 21.16 19.13
N GLY A 188 12.62 21.18 18.49
CA GLY A 188 12.04 22.33 17.81
C GLY A 188 10.62 22.64 18.30
N GLU A 189 9.81 23.18 17.39
CA GLU A 189 8.42 23.53 17.68
C GLU A 189 7.56 22.29 17.85
N LEU A 190 6.82 22.22 18.95
CA LEU A 190 5.85 21.13 19.22
C LEU A 190 4.57 21.24 18.39
N ARG A 191 4.33 22.38 17.75
CA ARG A 191 3.16 22.60 16.92
C ARG A 191 3.56 22.97 15.51
N VAL A 192 2.90 22.35 14.55
CA VAL A 192 3.09 22.57 13.12
C VAL A 192 1.75 22.93 12.46
N GLY A 193 1.80 23.47 11.26
CA GLY A 193 0.63 23.81 10.47
C GLY A 193 1.00 24.63 9.23
N ILE A 194 0.18 24.59 8.20
CA ILE A 194 0.45 25.31 6.93
C ILE A 194 0.07 26.79 7.06
N ILE A 195 -1.09 27.08 7.65
CA ILE A 195 -1.60 28.45 7.83
C ILE A 195 -1.58 28.84 9.32
N HIS A 196 -2.03 27.92 10.18
CA HIS A 196 -2.01 28.06 11.62
C HIS A 196 -1.18 26.92 12.22
N THR A 197 -0.33 27.24 13.19
CA THR A 197 0.48 26.25 13.92
C THR A 197 -0.33 25.64 15.06
N ASP A 198 -1.39 24.92 14.72
CA ASP A 198 -2.37 24.36 15.65
C ASP A 198 -2.28 22.84 15.83
N TRP A 199 -1.51 22.15 14.99
CA TRP A 199 -1.33 20.71 15.03
C TRP A 199 -0.16 20.30 15.93
N PRO A 200 -0.38 19.62 17.06
CA PRO A 200 0.71 19.14 17.90
C PRO A 200 1.39 17.92 17.28
N VAL A 201 2.72 17.90 17.26
CA VAL A 201 3.52 16.75 16.83
C VAL A 201 3.38 15.60 17.84
N PHE A 202 3.50 15.94 19.12
CA PHE A 202 3.21 15.09 20.27
C PHE A 202 2.39 15.85 21.29
N ILE A 203 1.54 15.16 22.05
CA ILE A 203 0.87 15.73 23.21
C ILE A 203 1.80 15.55 24.42
N PRO A 204 2.27 16.65 25.06
CA PRO A 204 3.09 16.58 26.26
C PRO A 204 2.27 16.22 27.50
N GLU A 205 2.94 15.87 28.60
CA GLU A 205 2.35 15.90 29.94
C GLU A 205 1.84 17.32 30.25
N GLY A 206 0.67 17.42 30.87
CA GLY A 206 -0.07 18.67 31.04
C GLY A 206 -0.76 19.17 29.76
N GLY A 207 -0.55 18.51 28.62
CA GLY A 207 -1.23 18.81 27.38
C GLY A 207 -2.61 18.16 27.30
N ARG A 208 -3.38 18.55 26.27
CA ARG A 208 -4.74 18.05 26.05
C ARG A 208 -4.86 17.39 24.70
N THR A 209 -5.47 16.20 24.66
CA THR A 209 -5.83 15.51 23.42
C THR A 209 -7.02 16.20 22.73
N SER A 210 -7.05 16.18 21.42
CA SER A 210 -8.08 16.80 20.57
C SER A 210 -8.89 15.78 19.79
N TYR A 211 -8.37 14.56 19.60
CA TYR A 211 -9.06 13.45 18.94
C TYR A 211 -8.45 12.10 19.35
N LEU A 212 -9.13 11.00 19.03
CA LEU A 212 -8.56 9.66 19.12
C LEU A 212 -7.47 9.53 18.07
N GLY A 213 -6.24 9.26 18.49
CA GLY A 213 -5.12 9.15 17.58
C GLY A 213 -4.10 10.28 17.63
N ASP A 214 -4.28 11.27 18.53
CA ASP A 214 -3.18 12.18 18.88
C ASP A 214 -1.97 11.37 19.33
N VAL A 215 -0.77 11.73 18.84
CA VAL A 215 0.46 11.02 19.14
C VAL A 215 0.96 11.41 20.53
N ILE A 216 1.20 10.41 21.38
CA ILE A 216 1.73 10.58 22.74
C ILE A 216 3.24 10.23 22.77
N ALA A 217 3.63 9.13 22.16
CA ALA A 217 5.02 8.68 22.11
C ALA A 217 5.34 7.96 20.79
N LEU A 218 6.62 7.93 20.44
CA LEU A 218 7.18 7.17 19.33
C LEU A 218 8.18 6.17 19.87
N VAL A 219 7.95 4.89 19.66
CA VAL A 219 8.91 3.83 19.96
C VAL A 219 9.70 3.51 18.72
N VAL A 220 11.02 3.47 18.83
CA VAL A 220 11.94 3.09 17.77
C VAL A 220 12.65 1.81 18.15
N ALA A 221 12.63 0.81 17.26
CA ALA A 221 13.21 -0.51 17.50
C ALA A 221 13.90 -1.07 16.25
N THR A 222 14.60 -2.19 16.43
CA THR A 222 15.36 -2.88 15.37
C THR A 222 14.46 -3.53 14.32
N ASP A 223 13.21 -3.79 14.64
CA ASP A 223 12.22 -4.34 13.71
C ASP A 223 10.81 -3.80 13.99
N ARG A 224 9.92 -4.01 13.01
CA ARG A 224 8.56 -3.47 13.03
C ARG A 224 7.66 -4.09 14.10
N GLU A 225 7.82 -5.38 14.37
CA GLU A 225 7.02 -6.10 15.36
C GLU A 225 7.37 -5.67 16.78
N THR A 226 8.66 -5.61 17.08
CA THR A 226 9.19 -5.09 18.36
C THR A 226 8.74 -3.66 18.61
N ALA A 227 8.84 -2.76 17.61
CA ALA A 227 8.38 -1.38 17.76
C ALA A 227 6.89 -1.31 18.08
N ARG A 228 6.04 -2.06 17.36
CA ARG A 228 4.59 -2.11 17.59
C ARG A 228 4.23 -2.69 18.95
N HIS A 229 4.87 -3.80 19.33
CA HIS A 229 4.65 -4.41 20.64
C HIS A 229 5.02 -3.44 21.77
N ALA A 230 6.20 -2.86 21.73
CA ALA A 230 6.66 -1.92 22.76
C ALA A 230 5.78 -0.66 22.82
N ALA A 231 5.26 -0.18 21.69
CA ALA A 231 4.33 0.94 21.68
C ALA A 231 3.03 0.65 22.47
N THR A 232 2.59 -0.62 22.57
CA THR A 232 1.43 -0.98 23.40
C THR A 232 1.72 -0.96 24.90
N LEU A 233 2.99 -0.98 25.30
CA LEU A 233 3.43 -0.98 26.69
C LEU A 233 3.61 0.41 27.29
N VAL A 234 3.56 1.45 26.49
CA VAL A 234 3.51 2.84 26.97
C VAL A 234 2.22 3.05 27.74
N LYS A 235 2.33 3.54 28.99
CA LYS A 235 1.18 3.80 29.85
C LYS A 235 0.94 5.31 29.97
N VAL A 236 -0.30 5.71 29.87
CA VAL A 236 -0.68 7.12 29.95
C VAL A 236 -1.81 7.28 30.94
N GLU A 237 -1.63 8.20 31.89
CA GLU A 237 -2.68 8.61 32.81
C GLU A 237 -3.42 9.81 32.22
N TYR A 238 -4.74 9.71 32.16
CA TYR A 238 -5.60 10.74 31.60
C TYR A 238 -6.63 11.25 32.63
N THR A 239 -6.92 12.55 32.57
CA THR A 239 -8.12 13.13 33.15
C THR A 239 -9.12 13.40 32.03
N PRO A 240 -10.16 12.53 31.85
CA PRO A 240 -11.12 12.71 30.77
C PRO A 240 -11.89 14.04 30.89
N LEU A 241 -12.10 14.69 29.74
CA LEU A 241 -12.87 15.93 29.63
C LEU A 241 -14.12 15.69 28.78
N ARG A 242 -15.10 16.60 28.92
CA ARG A 242 -16.30 16.53 28.09
C ARG A 242 -15.97 16.60 26.60
N VAL A 243 -16.42 15.61 25.86
CA VAL A 243 -16.29 15.58 24.37
C VAL A 243 -17.50 16.32 23.78
N PHE A 244 -17.25 17.11 22.75
CA PHE A 244 -18.28 17.83 21.98
C PHE A 244 -18.42 17.15 20.62
N ASN A 245 -19.48 16.37 20.47
CA ASN A 245 -19.81 15.65 19.23
C ASN A 245 -20.93 16.33 18.44
N ASP A 246 -21.56 17.35 19.05
CA ASP A 246 -22.63 18.11 18.45
C ASP A 246 -22.10 19.51 18.12
N PRO A 247 -22.25 20.01 16.89
CA PRO A 247 -21.81 21.34 16.47
C PRO A 247 -22.73 22.47 16.97
N VAL A 248 -23.86 22.16 17.64
CA VAL A 248 -24.85 23.13 18.15
C VAL A 248 -24.60 23.44 19.61
#